data_25bb54a07c7025f192b43b986d067e08
#
_entry.id   25bb54a07c7025f192b43b986d067e08
#
_cell.length_a   1.000
_cell.length_b   1.000
_cell.length_c   1.000
_cell.angle_alpha   90.00
_cell.angle_beta   90.00
_cell.angle_gamma   90.00
#
_symmetry.space_group_name_H-M   'P 1'
#
loop_
_entity.id
_entity.type
_entity.pdbx_description
1 polymer ?
#
loop_
_entity_poly.entity_id
_entity_poly.type
_entity_poly.pdbx_seq_one_letter_code
_entity_poly.pdbx_strand_id
1 'polypeptide(L)'
;MVKTQNGRKILIVDDEAESAILKAVRRRVEEEGWGIMVIEPERGCSIGEEFEAAALWSIEESQPDAVLLDVRFGDHQDDLFRGVEILGKIIERWPKLPILMFTQYAQGPERETAVRGTLKWDAPVDFIDKLASPDEVVLRLRRLIGTSPAAIVIGNRLQLDLSARLVYVEQDGQQDPVLDIQGMKFEILRELAAAWYRSPGELVPFSRLERY
;
A
#
# COMPACT_ATOMS: atom_id res chain seq x y z
N MET A 1 3.12 -14.28 -26.37
CA MET A 1 2.76 -12.88 -26.08
C MET A 1 2.39 -12.83 -24.63
N VAL A 2 3.32 -12.44 -23.77
CA VAL A 2 3.07 -12.26 -22.33
C VAL A 2 2.37 -10.93 -22.17
N LYS A 3 1.09 -10.95 -21.77
CA LYS A 3 0.40 -9.77 -21.26
C LYS A 3 1.13 -9.35 -19.99
N THR A 4 1.90 -8.30 -20.04
CA THR A 4 2.29 -7.53 -18.85
C THR A 4 1.01 -6.93 -18.27
N GLN A 5 0.30 -7.72 -17.45
CA GLN A 5 -0.61 -7.16 -16.50
C GLN A 5 0.29 -6.40 -15.51
N ASN A 6 0.12 -5.09 -15.42
CA ASN A 6 0.64 -4.29 -14.33
C ASN A 6 -0.05 -4.80 -13.05
N GLY A 7 0.45 -5.90 -12.52
CA GLY A 7 -0.06 -6.52 -11.30
C GLY A 7 0.13 -5.54 -10.14
N ARG A 8 -0.89 -5.40 -9.31
CA ARG A 8 -0.79 -4.66 -8.04
C ARG A 8 0.35 -5.23 -7.21
N LYS A 9 0.99 -4.40 -6.40
CA LYS A 9 2.08 -4.79 -5.51
C LYS A 9 1.64 -4.71 -4.06
N ILE A 10 1.76 -5.79 -3.34
CA ILE A 10 1.43 -5.87 -1.91
C ILE A 10 2.74 -6.03 -1.12
N LEU A 11 2.97 -5.13 -0.18
CA LEU A 11 4.07 -5.24 0.78
C LEU A 11 3.56 -5.94 2.03
N ILE A 12 4.24 -7.00 2.45
CA ILE A 12 3.97 -7.73 3.70
C ILE A 12 5.04 -7.37 4.72
N VAL A 13 4.59 -6.86 5.87
CA VAL A 13 5.41 -6.47 7.01
C VAL A 13 4.98 -7.33 8.20
N ASP A 14 5.66 -8.44 8.42
CA ASP A 14 5.31 -9.45 9.43
C ASP A 14 6.55 -10.28 9.77
N ASP A 15 6.88 -10.47 11.05
CA ASP A 15 8.04 -11.23 11.49
C ASP A 15 7.86 -12.75 11.36
N GLU A 16 6.60 -13.21 11.18
CA GLU A 16 6.23 -14.60 10.90
C GLU A 16 5.98 -14.84 9.40
N ALA A 17 6.68 -14.16 8.51
CA ALA A 17 6.47 -14.22 7.05
C ALA A 17 6.50 -15.65 6.47
N GLU A 18 7.21 -16.57 7.12
CA GLU A 18 7.32 -17.99 6.75
C GLU A 18 6.26 -18.90 7.40
N SER A 19 5.33 -18.34 8.16
CA SER A 19 4.22 -19.10 8.77
C SER A 19 3.33 -19.73 7.68
N ALA A 20 2.66 -20.84 8.04
CA ALA A 20 1.71 -21.50 7.13
C ALA A 20 0.57 -20.56 6.70
N ILE A 21 0.14 -19.66 7.60
CA ILE A 21 -0.92 -18.68 7.36
C ILE A 21 -0.48 -17.70 6.28
N LEU A 22 0.69 -17.07 6.45
CA LEU A 22 1.18 -16.11 5.48
C LEU A 22 1.55 -16.73 4.15
N LYS A 23 2.09 -17.96 4.13
CA LYS A 23 2.29 -18.71 2.89
C LYS A 23 0.99 -18.91 2.11
N ALA A 24 -0.10 -19.25 2.80
CA ALA A 24 -1.41 -19.41 2.17
C ALA A 24 -1.94 -18.07 1.62
N VAL A 25 -1.79 -16.98 2.39
CA VAL A 25 -2.16 -15.64 1.93
C VAL A 25 -1.33 -15.21 0.71
N ARG A 26 0.00 -15.38 0.76
CA ARG A 26 0.91 -15.06 -0.37
C ARG A 26 0.48 -15.79 -1.64
N ARG A 27 0.31 -17.11 -1.56
CA ARG A 27 -0.15 -17.90 -2.69
C ARG A 27 -1.47 -17.38 -3.26
N ARG A 28 -2.44 -17.06 -2.39
CA ARG A 28 -3.74 -16.58 -2.84
C ARG A 28 -3.66 -15.19 -3.49
N VAL A 29 -2.79 -14.30 -3.00
CA VAL A 29 -2.52 -12.99 -3.60
C VAL A 29 -1.85 -13.14 -4.98
N GLU A 30 -0.92 -14.07 -5.11
CA GLU A 30 -0.25 -14.38 -6.38
C GLU A 30 -1.23 -14.97 -7.42
N GLU A 31 -2.21 -15.77 -7.00
CA GLU A 31 -3.27 -16.28 -7.86
C GLU A 31 -4.17 -15.17 -8.44
N GLU A 32 -4.24 -14.00 -7.78
CA GLU A 32 -4.86 -12.78 -8.33
C GLU A 32 -4.00 -12.07 -9.38
N GLY A 33 -2.79 -12.54 -9.62
CA GLY A 33 -1.82 -11.89 -10.50
C GLY A 33 -1.14 -10.67 -9.86
N TRP A 34 -1.15 -10.55 -8.53
CA TRP A 34 -0.51 -9.46 -7.80
C TRP A 34 0.89 -9.84 -7.39
N GLY A 35 1.82 -8.88 -7.45
CA GLY A 35 3.17 -9.05 -6.95
C GLY A 35 3.21 -8.90 -5.43
N ILE A 36 4.09 -9.70 -4.80
CA ILE A 36 4.30 -9.66 -3.36
C ILE A 36 5.74 -9.28 -3.07
N MET A 37 5.92 -8.44 -2.08
CA MET A 37 7.18 -8.16 -1.43
C MET A 37 7.02 -8.46 0.05
N VAL A 38 8.00 -9.14 0.63
CA VAL A 38 8.01 -9.48 2.04
C VAL A 38 9.23 -8.82 2.67
N ILE A 39 9.04 -8.18 3.82
CA ILE A 39 10.16 -7.75 4.63
C ILE A 39 10.57 -8.94 5.49
N GLU A 40 11.77 -9.41 5.25
CA GLU A 40 12.40 -10.46 6.06
C GLU A 40 13.38 -9.80 7.02
N PRO A 41 13.30 -10.10 8.34
CA PRO A 41 14.26 -9.58 9.29
C PRO A 41 15.63 -10.18 9.02
N GLU A 42 16.68 -9.37 9.12
CA GLU A 42 18.03 -9.90 9.19
C GLU A 42 18.19 -10.71 10.48
N ARG A 43 18.77 -11.90 10.37
CA ARG A 43 18.96 -12.78 11.52
C ARG A 43 19.87 -12.11 12.55
N GLY A 44 19.36 -11.90 13.75
CA GLY A 44 20.12 -11.41 14.90
C GLY A 44 19.84 -9.97 15.31
N CYS A 45 18.89 -9.31 14.69
CA CYS A 45 18.53 -7.93 14.96
C CYS A 45 17.40 -7.79 15.98
N SER A 46 17.39 -6.71 16.75
CA SER A 46 16.26 -6.38 17.64
C SER A 46 15.07 -5.93 16.77
N ILE A 47 14.01 -6.67 16.86
CA ILE A 47 12.96 -6.80 15.85
C ILE A 47 12.25 -5.48 15.52
N GLY A 48 12.11 -4.56 16.46
CA GLY A 48 11.19 -3.41 16.29
C GLY A 48 11.67 -2.29 15.37
N GLU A 49 12.84 -1.69 15.64
CA GLU A 49 13.30 -0.50 14.91
C GLU A 49 13.72 -0.82 13.47
N GLU A 50 14.23 -2.01 13.25
CA GLU A 50 14.70 -2.45 11.95
C GLU A 50 13.55 -2.80 11.01
N PHE A 51 12.49 -3.44 11.52
CA PHE A 51 11.25 -3.63 10.75
C PHE A 51 10.63 -2.32 10.34
N GLU A 52 10.62 -1.33 11.22
CA GLU A 52 10.13 0.00 10.91
C GLU A 52 10.95 0.66 9.80
N ALA A 53 12.27 0.70 9.95
CA ALA A 53 13.14 1.30 8.95
C ALA A 53 13.02 0.57 7.60
N ALA A 54 13.01 -0.76 7.61
CA ALA A 54 12.85 -1.58 6.42
C ALA A 54 11.47 -1.38 5.76
N ALA A 55 10.39 -1.25 6.55
CA ALA A 55 9.06 -1.01 6.03
C ALA A 55 8.98 0.35 5.33
N LEU A 56 9.43 1.42 5.98
CA LEU A 56 9.41 2.77 5.42
C LEU A 56 10.26 2.85 4.16
N TRP A 57 11.47 2.27 4.18
CA TRP A 57 12.33 2.22 3.01
C TRP A 57 11.70 1.43 1.86
N SER A 58 11.14 0.26 2.14
CA SER A 58 10.50 -0.57 1.11
C SER A 58 9.28 0.10 0.50
N ILE A 59 8.48 0.83 1.29
CA ILE A 59 7.34 1.60 0.77
C ILE A 59 7.84 2.69 -0.18
N GLU A 60 8.89 3.40 0.20
CA GLU A 60 9.46 4.47 -0.63
C GLU A 60 10.00 3.94 -1.96
N GLU A 61 10.79 2.86 -1.91
CA GLU A 61 11.43 2.28 -3.09
C GLU A 61 10.44 1.59 -4.04
N SER A 62 9.53 0.79 -3.49
CA SER A 62 8.68 -0.09 -4.30
C SER A 62 7.32 0.47 -4.62
N GLN A 63 6.85 1.46 -3.85
CA GLN A 63 5.52 2.07 -3.96
C GLN A 63 4.41 1.01 -4.08
N PRO A 64 4.17 0.21 -3.03
CA PRO A 64 3.14 -0.81 -3.06
C PRO A 64 1.75 -0.18 -3.19
N ASP A 65 0.82 -0.94 -3.77
CA ASP A 65 -0.59 -0.56 -3.85
C ASP A 65 -1.32 -0.74 -2.51
N ALA A 66 -0.81 -1.62 -1.65
CA ALA A 66 -1.24 -1.77 -0.27
C ALA A 66 -0.15 -2.40 0.59
N VAL A 67 -0.29 -2.22 1.90
CA VAL A 67 0.55 -2.86 2.92
C VAL A 67 -0.32 -3.82 3.73
N LEU A 68 0.16 -5.06 3.91
CA LEU A 68 -0.33 -6.00 4.90
C LEU A 68 0.62 -5.91 6.09
N LEU A 69 0.13 -5.41 7.23
CA LEU A 69 0.97 -5.05 8.38
C LEU A 69 0.54 -5.82 9.62
N ASP A 70 1.46 -6.56 10.23
CA ASP A 70 1.20 -7.13 11.56
C ASP A 70 1.16 -6.04 12.64
N VAL A 71 0.40 -6.30 13.68
CA VAL A 71 0.32 -5.45 14.87
C VAL A 71 1.46 -5.74 15.83
N ARG A 72 1.81 -7.02 15.96
CA ARG A 72 2.77 -7.51 16.93
C ARG A 72 4.03 -8.00 16.22
N PHE A 73 5.18 -7.60 16.75
CA PHE A 73 6.48 -8.10 16.32
C PHE A 73 7.22 -8.70 17.51
N GLY A 74 7.69 -9.96 17.36
CA GLY A 74 8.44 -10.67 18.39
C GLY A 74 7.64 -11.02 19.66
N ASP A 75 8.38 -11.50 20.67
CA ASP A 75 7.81 -11.99 21.94
C ASP A 75 7.99 -11.00 23.10
N HIS A 76 8.67 -9.87 22.92
CA HIS A 76 8.90 -8.89 23.96
C HIS A 76 7.68 -8.01 24.20
N GLN A 77 7.43 -7.65 25.47
CA GLN A 77 6.30 -6.79 25.85
C GLN A 77 6.38 -5.40 25.19
N ASP A 78 7.56 -4.89 24.93
CA ASP A 78 7.77 -3.59 24.31
C ASP A 78 7.44 -3.59 22.80
N ASP A 79 7.37 -4.76 22.16
CA ASP A 79 7.09 -4.92 20.75
C ASP A 79 5.61 -5.28 20.45
N LEU A 80 4.77 -5.40 21.49
CA LEU A 80 3.37 -5.82 21.35
C LEU A 80 2.52 -4.92 20.43
N PHE A 81 2.87 -3.66 20.30
CA PHE A 81 2.14 -2.67 19.50
C PHE A 81 3.00 -1.99 18.45
N ARG A 82 4.16 -2.55 18.15
CA ARG A 82 5.10 -1.94 17.20
C ARG A 82 4.48 -1.69 15.84
N GLY A 83 3.62 -2.59 15.36
CA GLY A 83 2.89 -2.41 14.11
C GLY A 83 1.98 -1.18 14.13
N VAL A 84 1.45 -0.78 15.28
CA VAL A 84 0.65 0.45 15.40
C VAL A 84 1.52 1.69 15.31
N GLU A 85 2.75 1.64 15.84
CA GLU A 85 3.73 2.74 15.67
C GLU A 85 4.17 2.87 14.21
N ILE A 86 4.49 1.75 13.56
CA ILE A 86 4.81 1.68 12.13
C ILE A 86 3.64 2.24 11.31
N LEU A 87 2.40 1.83 11.61
CA LEU A 87 1.19 2.36 10.98
C LEU A 87 1.12 3.88 11.08
N GLY A 88 1.35 4.43 12.28
CA GLY A 88 1.35 5.88 12.51
C GLY A 88 2.33 6.60 11.58
N LYS A 89 3.56 6.11 11.48
CA LYS A 89 4.60 6.69 10.60
C LYS A 89 4.29 6.53 9.11
N ILE A 90 3.68 5.41 8.72
CA ILE A 90 3.23 5.20 7.34
C ILE A 90 2.14 6.21 7.00
N ILE A 91 1.12 6.38 7.86
CA ILE A 91 0.02 7.30 7.61
C ILE A 91 0.50 8.75 7.57
N GLU A 92 1.43 9.14 8.45
CA GLU A 92 2.01 10.48 8.45
C GLU A 92 2.70 10.79 7.12
N ARG A 93 3.42 9.83 6.56
CA ARG A 93 4.20 10.02 5.33
C ARG A 93 3.41 9.72 4.05
N TRP A 94 2.52 8.71 4.09
CA TRP A 94 1.69 8.29 2.95
C TRP A 94 0.22 8.13 3.37
N PRO A 95 -0.51 9.22 3.64
CA PRO A 95 -1.84 9.19 4.25
C PRO A 95 -2.90 8.48 3.41
N LYS A 96 -2.63 8.20 2.14
CA LYS A 96 -3.57 7.54 1.22
C LYS A 96 -3.14 6.13 0.82
N LEU A 97 -2.04 5.62 1.39
CA LEU A 97 -1.61 4.24 1.15
C LEU A 97 -2.56 3.28 1.86
N PRO A 98 -3.21 2.35 1.15
CA PRO A 98 -4.06 1.33 1.75
C PRO A 98 -3.27 0.42 2.70
N ILE A 99 -3.79 0.23 3.91
CA ILE A 99 -3.14 -0.63 4.92
C ILE A 99 -4.17 -1.60 5.47
N LEU A 100 -3.87 -2.89 5.39
CA LEU A 100 -4.62 -3.94 6.05
C LEU A 100 -3.82 -4.44 7.25
N MET A 101 -4.30 -4.14 8.46
CA MET A 101 -3.73 -4.64 9.69
C MET A 101 -4.11 -6.12 9.85
N PHE A 102 -3.09 -7.00 9.91
CA PHE A 102 -3.25 -8.44 9.94
C PHE A 102 -2.76 -8.98 11.29
N THR A 103 -3.67 -9.29 12.20
CA THR A 103 -3.33 -9.55 13.59
C THR A 103 -4.10 -10.72 14.19
N GLN A 104 -3.47 -11.44 15.13
CA GLN A 104 -4.14 -12.46 15.94
C GLN A 104 -5.13 -11.85 16.95
N TYR A 105 -5.06 -10.56 17.19
CA TYR A 105 -5.84 -9.83 18.20
C TYR A 105 -6.94 -8.97 17.57
N ALA A 106 -7.58 -9.47 16.51
CA ALA A 106 -8.69 -8.75 15.88
C ALA A 106 -9.94 -8.62 16.79
N GLN A 107 -9.93 -9.28 17.95
CA GLN A 107 -10.98 -9.20 18.96
C GLN A 107 -10.35 -8.88 20.33
N GLY A 108 -10.89 -7.91 21.05
CA GLY A 108 -10.44 -7.56 22.40
C GLY A 108 -10.03 -6.08 22.58
N PRO A 109 -9.57 -5.70 23.79
CA PRO A 109 -9.20 -4.32 24.11
C PRO A 109 -7.99 -3.80 23.30
N GLU A 110 -7.14 -4.69 22.82
CA GLU A 110 -6.00 -4.34 21.97
C GLU A 110 -6.46 -3.84 20.59
N ARG A 111 -7.54 -4.42 20.03
CA ARG A 111 -8.21 -3.90 18.84
C ARG A 111 -8.71 -2.48 19.06
N GLU A 112 -9.32 -2.20 20.21
CA GLU A 112 -9.81 -0.84 20.51
C GLU A 112 -8.66 0.17 20.51
N THR A 113 -7.49 -0.18 21.03
CA THR A 113 -6.32 0.70 21.06
C THR A 113 -5.78 0.94 19.65
N ALA A 114 -5.65 -0.11 18.84
CA ALA A 114 -5.23 -0.01 17.45
C ALA A 114 -6.26 0.79 16.62
N VAL A 115 -7.54 0.48 16.74
CA VAL A 115 -8.63 1.18 16.04
C VAL A 115 -8.74 2.64 16.48
N ARG A 116 -8.64 2.95 17.77
CA ARG A 116 -8.66 4.35 18.26
C ARG A 116 -7.46 5.14 17.73
N GLY A 117 -6.31 4.49 17.58
CA GLY A 117 -5.14 5.09 16.95
C GLY A 117 -5.40 5.47 15.50
N THR A 118 -6.12 4.64 14.75
CA THR A 118 -6.39 4.82 13.32
C THR A 118 -7.59 5.71 13.02
N LEU A 119 -8.61 5.73 13.88
CA LEU A 119 -9.80 6.59 13.72
C LEU A 119 -9.50 8.10 13.76
N LYS A 120 -8.31 8.48 14.20
CA LYS A 120 -7.84 9.87 14.13
C LYS A 120 -7.39 10.28 12.73
N TRP A 121 -7.21 9.32 11.82
CA TRP A 121 -6.66 9.54 10.51
C TRP A 121 -7.73 9.22 9.46
N ASP A 122 -7.92 10.10 8.51
CA ASP A 122 -8.71 9.86 7.29
C ASP A 122 -7.88 9.02 6.30
N ALA A 123 -7.44 7.84 6.75
CA ALA A 123 -6.56 6.95 6.00
C ALA A 123 -7.29 5.64 5.67
N PRO A 124 -7.03 5.02 4.52
CA PRO A 124 -7.64 3.76 4.10
C PRO A 124 -7.04 2.57 4.87
N VAL A 125 -7.45 2.40 6.13
CA VAL A 125 -7.00 1.33 7.02
C VAL A 125 -8.16 0.41 7.35
N ASP A 126 -7.92 -0.90 7.29
CA ASP A 126 -8.86 -1.93 7.76
C ASP A 126 -8.10 -2.97 8.59
N PHE A 127 -8.84 -3.80 9.34
CA PHE A 127 -8.30 -4.80 10.26
C PHE A 127 -8.87 -6.16 9.93
N ILE A 128 -8.02 -7.18 9.95
CA ILE A 128 -8.41 -8.56 9.73
C ILE A 128 -7.68 -9.50 10.70
N ASP A 129 -8.37 -10.55 11.14
CA ASP A 129 -7.79 -11.59 11.97
C ASP A 129 -6.85 -12.50 11.15
N LYS A 130 -5.70 -12.89 11.72
CA LYS A 130 -4.80 -13.88 11.11
C LYS A 130 -5.46 -15.24 10.86
N LEU A 131 -6.56 -15.53 11.57
CA LEU A 131 -7.36 -16.74 11.34
C LEU A 131 -8.37 -16.60 10.19
N ALA A 132 -8.50 -15.43 9.60
CA ALA A 132 -9.35 -15.24 8.44
C ALA A 132 -8.84 -16.04 7.23
N SER A 133 -9.75 -16.42 6.33
CA SER A 133 -9.36 -17.14 5.13
C SER A 133 -8.51 -16.26 4.21
N PRO A 134 -7.57 -16.83 3.44
CA PRO A 134 -6.82 -16.09 2.42
C PRO A 134 -7.71 -15.35 1.43
N ASP A 135 -8.88 -15.90 1.10
CA ASP A 135 -9.87 -15.24 0.23
C ASP A 135 -10.42 -13.96 0.85
N GLU A 136 -10.67 -13.95 2.17
CA GLU A 136 -11.13 -12.76 2.88
C GLU A 136 -10.04 -11.68 2.89
N VAL A 137 -8.79 -12.06 3.11
CA VAL A 137 -7.65 -11.13 3.05
C VAL A 137 -7.59 -10.44 1.68
N VAL A 138 -7.67 -11.23 0.60
CA VAL A 138 -7.67 -10.69 -0.77
C VAL A 138 -8.88 -9.79 -1.02
N LEU A 139 -10.06 -10.19 -0.56
CA LEU A 139 -11.27 -9.38 -0.72
C LEU A 139 -11.13 -8.01 -0.04
N ARG A 140 -10.58 -7.97 1.19
CA ARG A 140 -10.35 -6.72 1.92
C ARG A 140 -9.28 -5.85 1.26
N LEU A 141 -8.16 -6.45 0.86
CA LEU A 141 -7.13 -5.75 0.08
C LEU A 141 -7.72 -5.14 -1.19
N ARG A 142 -8.50 -5.92 -1.95
CA ARG A 142 -9.17 -5.45 -3.17
C ARG A 142 -10.10 -4.27 -2.88
N ARG A 143 -10.86 -4.33 -1.79
CA ARG A 143 -11.73 -3.24 -1.36
C ARG A 143 -10.95 -1.99 -0.99
N LEU A 144 -9.89 -2.14 -0.19
CA LEU A 144 -9.03 -1.03 0.22
C LEU A 144 -8.34 -0.37 -0.98
N ILE A 145 -7.76 -1.18 -1.87
CA ILE A 145 -7.11 -0.69 -3.08
C ILE A 145 -8.15 -0.12 -4.07
N GLY A 146 -9.35 -0.69 -4.12
CA GLY A 146 -10.46 -0.21 -4.94
C GLY A 146 -11.01 1.13 -4.48
N THR A 147 -10.69 1.59 -3.25
CA THR A 147 -10.93 2.97 -2.80
C THR A 147 -9.90 3.96 -3.37
N SER A 148 -8.82 3.47 -3.99
CA SER A 148 -7.96 4.31 -4.82
C SER A 148 -8.81 4.91 -5.95
N PRO A 149 -8.72 6.20 -6.23
CA PRO A 149 -9.60 6.85 -7.20
C PRO A 149 -9.46 6.18 -8.57
N ALA A 150 -10.58 5.94 -9.23
CA ALA A 150 -10.60 5.54 -10.64
C ALA A 150 -9.90 6.61 -11.53
N ALA A 151 -9.78 7.80 -11.00
CA ALA A 151 -9.08 8.92 -11.62
C ALA A 151 -8.31 9.73 -10.57
N ILE A 152 -7.12 10.21 -10.93
CA ILE A 152 -6.34 11.13 -10.11
C ILE A 152 -6.56 12.54 -10.65
N VAL A 153 -7.03 13.45 -9.78
CA VAL A 153 -7.22 14.87 -10.14
C VAL A 153 -6.12 15.70 -9.50
N ILE A 154 -5.41 16.47 -10.32
CA ILE A 154 -4.31 17.33 -9.90
C ILE A 154 -4.69 18.79 -10.17
N GLY A 155 -4.74 19.60 -9.10
CA GLY A 155 -4.93 21.04 -9.18
C GLY A 155 -6.22 21.49 -9.89
N ASN A 156 -7.29 20.69 -9.83
CA ASN A 156 -8.57 20.93 -10.51
C ASN A 156 -8.49 21.12 -12.04
N ARG A 157 -7.36 20.78 -12.65
CA ARG A 157 -7.14 21.00 -14.09
C ARG A 157 -6.73 19.75 -14.83
N LEU A 158 -6.11 18.81 -14.17
CA LEU A 158 -5.60 17.58 -14.79
C LEU A 158 -6.28 16.38 -14.15
N GLN A 159 -6.94 15.56 -14.96
CA GLN A 159 -7.52 14.29 -14.52
C GLN A 159 -6.88 13.14 -15.28
N LEU A 160 -6.36 12.17 -14.55
CA LEU A 160 -5.88 10.92 -15.11
C LEU A 160 -6.92 9.84 -14.84
N ASP A 161 -7.57 9.33 -15.88
CA ASP A 161 -8.38 8.12 -15.81
C ASP A 161 -7.45 6.91 -15.89
N LEU A 162 -7.30 6.21 -14.76
CA LEU A 162 -6.42 5.06 -14.65
C LEU A 162 -6.98 3.82 -15.35
N SER A 163 -8.30 3.73 -15.48
CA SER A 163 -8.99 2.62 -16.11
C SER A 163 -8.95 2.73 -17.64
N ALA A 164 -9.28 3.90 -18.16
CA ALA A 164 -9.24 4.20 -19.60
C ALA A 164 -7.83 4.50 -20.11
N ARG A 165 -6.85 4.75 -19.21
CA ARG A 165 -5.48 5.21 -19.53
C ARG A 165 -5.48 6.48 -20.36
N LEU A 166 -6.36 7.43 -19.99
CA LEU A 166 -6.54 8.70 -20.64
C LEU A 166 -6.23 9.84 -19.67
N VAL A 167 -5.76 10.92 -20.23
CA VAL A 167 -5.51 12.17 -19.52
C VAL A 167 -6.49 13.21 -20.05
N TYR A 168 -7.12 13.92 -19.13
CA TYR A 168 -8.01 15.04 -19.47
C TYR A 168 -7.47 16.33 -18.85
N VAL A 169 -7.60 17.41 -19.58
CA VAL A 169 -7.33 18.76 -19.08
C VAL A 169 -8.64 19.52 -19.02
N GLU A 170 -8.91 20.15 -17.89
CA GLU A 170 -10.07 21.02 -17.74
C GLU A 170 -9.70 22.45 -18.13
N GLN A 171 -10.37 22.97 -19.16
CA GLN A 171 -10.29 24.37 -19.59
C GLN A 171 -11.71 24.92 -19.71
N ASP A 172 -11.97 26.03 -19.05
CA ASP A 172 -13.26 26.74 -19.12
C ASP A 172 -14.50 25.89 -18.82
N GLY A 173 -14.36 24.91 -17.92
CA GLY A 173 -15.44 23.99 -17.53
C GLY A 173 -15.67 22.82 -18.50
N GLN A 174 -14.80 22.65 -19.50
CA GLN A 174 -14.83 21.55 -20.44
C GLN A 174 -13.61 20.65 -20.21
N GLN A 175 -13.84 19.33 -20.24
CA GLN A 175 -12.78 18.32 -20.15
C GLN A 175 -12.37 17.85 -21.55
N ASP A 176 -11.15 18.21 -21.96
CA ASP A 176 -10.61 17.80 -23.25
C ASP A 176 -9.57 16.68 -23.07
N PRO A 177 -9.65 15.58 -23.83
CA PRO A 177 -8.68 14.51 -23.78
C PRO A 177 -7.35 14.92 -24.40
N VAL A 178 -6.24 14.62 -23.71
CA VAL A 178 -4.88 14.84 -24.22
C VAL A 178 -4.39 13.58 -24.91
N LEU A 179 -4.52 13.51 -26.22
CA LEU A 179 -4.24 12.30 -27.00
C LEU A 179 -2.74 11.99 -27.14
N ASP A 180 -1.85 12.96 -26.93
CA ASP A 180 -0.40 12.78 -27.04
C ASP A 180 0.24 12.11 -25.81
N ILE A 181 -0.52 11.93 -24.74
CA ILE A 181 -0.05 11.27 -23.51
C ILE A 181 -0.55 9.84 -23.48
N GLN A 182 0.15 8.96 -24.18
CA GLN A 182 -0.13 7.53 -24.27
C GLN A 182 1.14 6.68 -24.01
N GLY A 183 0.94 5.39 -23.78
CA GLY A 183 2.06 4.45 -23.59
C GLY A 183 2.98 4.87 -22.43
N MET A 184 4.28 4.97 -22.69
CA MET A 184 5.30 5.33 -21.71
C MET A 184 5.04 6.70 -21.07
N LYS A 185 4.59 7.70 -21.81
CA LYS A 185 4.28 9.04 -21.27
C LYS A 185 3.17 8.97 -20.23
N PHE A 186 2.15 8.15 -20.48
CA PHE A 186 1.06 7.94 -19.53
C PHE A 186 1.57 7.25 -18.24
N GLU A 187 2.43 6.23 -18.37
CA GLU A 187 2.98 5.53 -17.20
C GLU A 187 3.85 6.45 -16.33
N ILE A 188 4.71 7.27 -16.95
CA ILE A 188 5.49 8.27 -16.21
C ILE A 188 4.57 9.26 -15.51
N LEU A 189 3.57 9.79 -16.20
CA LEU A 189 2.63 10.74 -15.61
C LEU A 189 1.80 10.10 -14.49
N ARG A 190 1.40 8.84 -14.66
CA ARG A 190 0.71 8.06 -13.62
C ARG A 190 1.55 7.93 -12.35
N GLU A 191 2.85 7.60 -12.48
CA GLU A 191 3.77 7.50 -11.34
C GLU A 191 3.91 8.85 -10.61
N LEU A 192 4.09 9.94 -11.37
CA LEU A 192 4.17 11.29 -10.80
C LEU A 192 2.86 11.68 -10.11
N ALA A 193 1.73 11.41 -10.74
CA ALA A 193 0.40 11.71 -10.21
C ALA A 193 0.09 10.87 -8.96
N ALA A 194 0.46 9.59 -8.96
CA ALA A 194 0.29 8.70 -7.81
C ALA A 194 1.16 9.14 -6.63
N ALA A 195 2.41 9.55 -6.88
CA ALA A 195 3.29 10.09 -5.85
C ALA A 195 2.71 11.38 -5.27
N TRP A 196 2.29 12.31 -6.12
CA TRP A 196 1.66 13.56 -5.67
C TRP A 196 0.35 13.30 -4.89
N TYR A 197 -0.45 12.33 -5.32
CA TYR A 197 -1.70 11.97 -4.64
C TYR A 197 -1.46 11.39 -3.23
N ARG A 198 -0.37 10.62 -3.05
CA ARG A 198 0.02 10.07 -1.74
C ARG A 198 0.62 11.12 -0.83
N SER A 199 1.52 11.94 -1.36
CA SER A 199 2.29 12.95 -0.62
C SER A 199 2.46 14.20 -1.48
N PRO A 200 1.48 15.14 -1.46
CA PRO A 200 1.56 16.36 -2.26
C PRO A 200 2.81 17.18 -1.94
N GLY A 201 3.59 17.50 -2.96
CA GLY A 201 4.83 18.29 -2.84
C GLY A 201 6.10 17.49 -2.62
N GLU A 202 6.01 16.16 -2.48
CA GLU A 202 7.18 15.30 -2.40
C GLU A 202 7.82 15.11 -3.79
N LEU A 203 9.16 15.14 -3.84
CA LEU A 203 9.91 14.95 -5.08
C LEU A 203 9.99 13.46 -5.43
N VAL A 204 9.68 13.13 -6.67
CA VAL A 204 9.87 11.76 -7.18
C VAL A 204 11.31 11.63 -7.67
N PRO A 205 12.11 10.71 -7.12
CA PRO A 205 13.48 10.47 -7.57
C PRO A 205 13.50 10.03 -9.05
N PHE A 206 14.48 10.55 -9.81
CA PHE A 206 14.61 10.23 -11.23
C PHE A 206 14.79 8.72 -11.47
N SER A 207 15.50 8.02 -10.57
CA SER A 207 15.68 6.56 -10.62
C SER A 207 14.37 5.76 -10.67
N ARG A 208 13.27 6.32 -10.19
CA ARG A 208 11.94 5.69 -10.33
C ARG A 208 11.38 5.77 -11.75
N LEU A 209 11.80 6.76 -12.50
CA LEU A 209 11.32 6.99 -13.87
C LEU A 209 12.19 6.33 -14.93
N GLU A 210 13.42 5.91 -14.58
CA GLU A 210 14.37 5.26 -15.50
C GLU A 210 13.89 3.91 -16.03
N ARG A 211 12.94 3.27 -15.36
CA ARG A 211 12.37 1.98 -15.78
C ARG A 211 11.36 2.09 -16.94
N TYR A 212 11.01 3.28 -17.34
CA TYR A 212 10.10 3.57 -18.44
C TYR A 212 10.87 4.11 -19.64
#